data_1c9349a6a35c5604f1f4a23a9e775566
#
_entry.id   1c9349a6a35c5604f1f4a23a9e775566
#
_cell.length_a   1.000
_cell.length_b   1.000
_cell.length_c   1.000
_cell.angle_alpha   90.00
_cell.angle_beta   90.00
_cell.angle_gamma   90.00
#
_symmetry.space_group_name_H-M   'P 1'
#
loop_
_entity.id
_entity.type
_entity.pdbx_description
1 polymer ?
#
loop_
_entity_poly.entity_id
_entity_poly.type
_entity_poly.pdbx_seq_one_letter_code
_entity_poly.pdbx_strand_id
1 'polypeptide(L)' 'MALRFIGVDPNTPNSGSPTVWVDDADGSVVIQGWKIDDATMADVAATGKKWETVPDHEDIVRLPARMIPILKDAIGDS' A
#
# COMPACT_ATOMS: atom_id res chain seq x y z
N MET A 1 20.73 -1.64 -3.06
CA MET A 1 19.28 -1.74 -3.00
C MET A 1 18.89 -2.64 -1.85
N ALA A 2 18.01 -2.16 -1.01
CA ALA A 2 17.68 -2.86 0.24
C ALA A 2 16.24 -3.41 0.25
N LEU A 3 15.52 -3.36 -0.87
CA LEU A 3 14.13 -3.86 -0.91
C LEU A 3 14.11 -5.38 -0.92
N ARG A 4 13.33 -5.93 -0.01
CA ARG A 4 13.10 -7.37 0.08
C ARG A 4 11.65 -7.65 -0.28
N PHE A 5 11.43 -8.49 -1.27
CA PHE A 5 10.09 -8.84 -1.73
C PHE A 5 9.36 -9.67 -0.66
N ILE A 6 8.14 -9.28 -0.31
CA ILE A 6 7.32 -10.02 0.66
C ILE A 6 6.23 -10.81 -0.06
N GLY A 7 5.51 -10.18 -0.97
CA GLY A 7 4.46 -10.90 -1.68
C GLY A 7 3.73 -10.04 -2.69
N VAL A 8 3.06 -10.71 -3.59
CA VAL A 8 2.27 -10.11 -4.67
C VAL A 8 0.87 -10.71 -4.63
N ASP A 9 -0.12 -9.93 -5.09
CA ASP A 9 -1.51 -10.39 -5.17
C ASP A 9 -1.62 -11.64 -6.04
N PRO A 10 -2.01 -12.78 -5.47
CA PRO A 10 -2.05 -14.04 -6.22
C PRO A 10 -3.17 -14.09 -7.27
N ASN A 11 -4.15 -13.19 -7.18
CA ASN A 11 -5.31 -13.21 -8.06
C ASN A 11 -5.26 -12.21 -9.20
N THR A 12 -4.18 -11.46 -9.30
CA THR A 12 -4.00 -10.52 -10.42
C THR A 12 -3.22 -11.21 -11.53
N PRO A 13 -3.82 -11.44 -12.70
CA PRO A 13 -3.22 -12.30 -13.72
C PRO A 13 -2.11 -11.65 -14.53
N ASN A 14 -2.00 -10.33 -14.53
CA ASN A 14 -1.09 -9.61 -15.40
C ASN A 14 -0.15 -8.71 -14.63
N SER A 15 0.74 -8.04 -15.34
CA SER A 15 1.67 -7.07 -14.78
C SER A 15 0.90 -5.99 -14.01
N GLY A 16 1.56 -5.36 -13.04
CA GLY A 16 0.95 -4.30 -12.26
C GLY A 16 0.15 -4.79 -11.06
N SER A 17 0.45 -5.96 -10.57
CA SER A 17 -0.24 -6.51 -9.40
C SER A 17 0.15 -5.77 -8.12
N PRO A 18 -0.80 -5.61 -7.19
CA PRO A 18 -0.45 -5.13 -5.84
C PRO A 18 0.67 -5.97 -5.23
N THR A 19 1.65 -5.30 -4.66
CA THR A 19 2.88 -5.93 -4.18
C THR A 19 3.36 -5.25 -2.91
N VAL A 20 4.00 -6.00 -2.03
CA VAL A 20 4.56 -5.48 -0.79
C VAL A 20 6.04 -5.86 -0.70
N TRP A 21 6.86 -4.89 -0.34
CA TRP A 21 8.29 -5.06 -0.06
C TRP A 21 8.59 -4.48 1.32
N VAL A 22 9.68 -4.94 1.91
CA VAL A 22 10.28 -4.30 3.08
C VAL A 22 11.62 -3.72 2.68
N ASP A 23 11.87 -2.48 3.08
CA ASP A 23 13.18 -1.85 2.88
C ASP A 23 14.04 -2.19 4.09
N ASP A 24 15.04 -3.05 3.89
CA ASP A 24 15.90 -3.51 4.99
C ASP A 24 16.83 -2.41 5.50
N ALA A 25 16.97 -1.31 4.78
CA ALA A 25 17.81 -0.21 5.22
C ALA A 25 17.23 0.49 6.45
N ASP A 26 15.91 0.61 6.55
CA ASP A 26 15.27 1.34 7.65
C ASP A 26 14.02 0.64 8.22
N GLY A 27 13.68 -0.53 7.70
CA GLY A 27 12.50 -1.27 8.13
C GLY A 27 11.17 -0.75 7.59
N SER A 28 11.20 0.22 6.69
CA SER A 28 9.96 0.73 6.12
C SER A 28 9.31 -0.26 5.15
N VAL A 29 8.03 -0.10 4.92
CA VAL A 29 7.26 -0.95 4.01
C VAL A 29 6.98 -0.16 2.74
N VAL A 30 7.26 -0.79 1.59
CA VAL A 30 6.98 -0.21 0.27
C VAL A 30 5.83 -0.98 -0.34
N ILE A 31 4.81 -0.27 -0.81
CA ILE A 31 3.57 -0.87 -1.26
C ILE A 31 3.21 -0.37 -2.65
N GLN A 32 2.92 -1.30 -3.56
CA GLN A 32 2.28 -1.02 -4.84
C GLN A 32 0.81 -1.42 -4.72
N GLY A 33 -0.09 -0.51 -4.98
CA GLY A 33 -1.52 -0.76 -4.89
C GLY A 33 -2.29 -0.09 -6.02
N TRP A 34 -3.61 -0.18 -5.97
CA TRP A 34 -4.46 0.45 -6.95
C TRP A 34 -4.60 1.94 -6.65
N LYS A 35 -4.63 2.76 -7.69
CA LYS A 35 -4.98 4.17 -7.52
C LYS A 35 -6.38 4.27 -6.95
N ILE A 36 -6.59 5.22 -6.05
CA ILE A 36 -7.93 5.50 -5.55
C ILE A 36 -8.63 6.49 -6.49
N ASP A 37 -9.95 6.36 -6.55
CA ASP A 37 -10.79 7.26 -7.35
C ASP A 37 -11.20 8.49 -6.52
N ASP A 38 -11.90 9.42 -7.18
CA ASP A 38 -12.34 10.66 -6.53
C ASP A 38 -13.32 10.38 -5.39
N ALA A 39 -14.18 9.38 -5.53
CA ALA A 39 -15.12 9.01 -4.47
C ALA A 39 -14.39 8.53 -3.23
N THR A 40 -13.36 7.70 -3.38
CA THR A 40 -12.55 7.23 -2.26
C THR A 40 -11.78 8.39 -1.63
N MET A 41 -11.25 9.29 -2.43
CA MET A 41 -10.55 10.46 -1.91
C MET A 41 -11.49 11.33 -1.07
N ALA A 42 -12.74 11.51 -1.52
CA ALA A 42 -13.74 12.26 -0.76
C ALA A 42 -14.06 11.57 0.57
N ASP A 43 -14.14 10.23 0.57
CA ASP A 43 -14.37 9.46 1.80
C ASP A 43 -13.19 9.62 2.77
N VAL A 44 -11.97 9.63 2.27
CA VAL A 44 -10.78 9.87 3.11
C VAL A 44 -10.89 11.22 3.80
N ALA A 45 -11.26 12.26 3.05
CA ALA A 45 -11.44 13.59 3.64
C ALA A 45 -12.55 13.61 4.69
N ALA A 46 -13.61 12.83 4.46
CA ALA A 46 -14.79 12.79 5.36
C ALA A 46 -14.55 11.99 6.64
N THR A 47 -13.48 11.24 6.76
CA THR A 47 -13.23 10.37 7.93
C THR A 47 -12.70 11.10 9.15
N GLY A 48 -12.74 12.43 9.16
CA GLY A 48 -12.24 13.21 10.29
C GLY A 48 -10.74 13.43 10.28
N LYS A 49 -10.09 13.16 9.17
CA LYS A 49 -8.68 13.43 8.98
C LYS A 49 -8.43 14.93 9.16
N LYS A 50 -7.40 15.28 9.91
CA LYS A 50 -7.12 16.68 10.25
C LYS A 50 -6.74 17.52 9.03
N TRP A 51 -6.04 16.93 8.07
CA TRP A 51 -5.60 17.60 6.85
C TRP A 51 -6.40 17.05 5.67
N GLU A 52 -6.96 17.93 4.87
CA GLU A 52 -7.88 17.56 3.80
C GLU A 52 -7.17 17.21 2.50
N THR A 53 -5.90 17.53 2.38
CA THR A 53 -5.15 17.30 1.14
C THR A 53 -4.02 16.31 1.37
N VAL A 54 -3.68 15.60 0.29
CA VAL A 54 -2.51 14.74 0.27
C VAL A 54 -1.35 15.55 -0.31
N PRO A 55 -0.25 15.75 0.43
CA PRO A 55 0.89 16.50 -0.09
C PRO A 55 1.50 15.79 -1.31
N ASP A 56 2.22 16.56 -2.14
CA ASP A 56 2.80 16.01 -3.36
C ASP A 56 3.77 14.85 -3.12
N HIS A 57 4.39 14.80 -1.96
CA HIS A 57 5.35 13.73 -1.63
C HIS A 57 4.70 12.51 -1.01
N GLU A 58 3.36 12.49 -0.90
CA GLU A 58 2.61 11.36 -0.33
C GLU A 58 1.56 10.88 -1.32
N ASP A 59 1.12 9.65 -1.11
CA ASP A 59 0.10 9.06 -1.97
C ASP A 59 -0.77 8.13 -1.16
N ILE A 60 -1.96 7.88 -1.67
CA ILE A 60 -2.91 6.95 -1.05
C ILE A 60 -3.23 5.88 -2.09
N VAL A 61 -3.10 4.61 -1.70
CA VAL A 61 -3.42 3.48 -2.56
C VAL A 61 -4.37 2.54 -1.85
N ARG A 62 -5.08 1.75 -2.63
CA ARG A 62 -5.96 0.70 -2.12
C ARG A 62 -5.30 -0.64 -2.33
N LEU A 63 -5.31 -1.46 -1.30
CA LEU A 63 -4.95 -2.88 -1.43
C LEU A 63 -6.23 -3.71 -1.29
N PRO A 64 -6.44 -4.71 -2.16
CA PRO A 64 -7.57 -5.61 -1.96
C PRO A 64 -7.43 -6.38 -0.66
N ALA A 65 -8.57 -6.78 -0.08
CA ALA A 65 -8.59 -7.45 1.22
C ALA A 65 -7.72 -8.72 1.24
N ARG A 66 -7.59 -9.39 0.10
CA ARG A 66 -6.77 -10.60 -0.01
C ARG A 66 -5.27 -10.34 0.17
N MET A 67 -4.85 -9.07 0.21
CA MET A 67 -3.46 -8.69 0.50
C MET A 67 -3.16 -8.59 2.00
N ILE A 68 -4.18 -8.68 2.85
CA ILE A 68 -4.00 -8.54 4.30
C ILE A 68 -2.99 -9.56 4.86
N PRO A 69 -3.04 -10.85 4.49
CA PRO A 69 -2.04 -11.79 5.01
C PRO A 69 -0.61 -11.41 4.63
N ILE A 70 -0.41 -10.86 3.42
CA ILE A 70 0.90 -10.44 2.96
C ILE A 70 1.39 -9.22 3.76
N LEU A 71 0.50 -8.28 4.06
CA LEU A 71 0.83 -7.15 4.93
C LEU A 71 1.21 -7.61 6.33
N LYS A 72 0.49 -8.59 6.88
CA LYS A 72 0.83 -9.15 8.20
C LYS A 72 2.21 -9.78 8.18
N ASP A 73 2.56 -10.47 7.10
CA ASP A 73 3.89 -11.06 6.97
C ASP A 73 4.97 -9.98 6.98
N ALA A 74 4.74 -8.87 6.27
CA ALA A 74 5.68 -7.76 6.24
C ALA A 74 5.88 -7.15 7.62
N ILE A 75 4.79 -6.95 8.37
CA ILE A 75 4.82 -6.38 9.72
C ILE A 75 5.49 -7.34 10.69
N GLY A 76 5.15 -8.63 10.62
CA GLY A 76 5.69 -9.64 11.50
C GLY A 76 7.17 -9.91 11.28
N ASP A 77 7.66 -9.54 10.11
CA ASP A 77 9.04 -9.75 9.70
C ASP A 77 9.98 -8.63 10.16
N SER A 78 9.42 -7.57 10.71
CA SER A 78 10.20 -6.39 11.11
C SER A 78 10.80 -6.52 12.51
#